data_1b0a8e3707e01531fb918dc6bcbd7684
#
_entry.id   1b0a8e3707e01531fb918dc6bcbd7684
#
_cell.length_a   1.000
_cell.length_b   1.000
_cell.length_c   1.000
_cell.angle_alpha   90.00
_cell.angle_beta   90.00
_cell.angle_gamma   90.00
#
_symmetry.space_group_name_H-M   'P 1'
#
loop_
_entity.id
_entity.type
_entity.pdbx_description
1 polymer ?
#
loop_
_entity_poly.entity_id
_entity_poly.type
_entity_poly.pdbx_seq_one_letter_code
_entity_poly.pdbx_strand_id
1 'polypeptide(L)'
;LSAPLTQASDTAEVFATTMAGGLKKDYSAYKLTTNGSVQDLAFIFGEGVETTNKVSLNVTWTKQAEIAIVKNDKATGNHLAGAIYGVYRDKECSDLITQMPETDKKGASKVTVEKTQDIVYVKEIQPPANYQADPTVYPVDVNIGKTSTKNVLNERTYAKIHLIKEDAETGVNPQGDATLEGAVYGLYARENIVHPDGTTGIVHKAGDLVSTLKVDQKGDAAVKDLYLGKYFVKEIQAPEGYLLDKTEHDVECSYEGGTVPTIERTVKSTELVMKQPFQIIKAANNGETDADLLKGAGFSAYLKSSLEKKEDGSYDFSHAEPVILTADGKTEMFTDEKGYACSIPLPYGTY
;
A
#
# COMPACT_ATOMS: atom_id res chain seq x y z
N LEU A 1 6.36 -30.64 41.77
CA LEU A 1 5.07 -31.13 41.28
C LEU A 1 4.32 -29.96 40.65
N SER A 2 4.48 -29.75 39.35
CA SER A 2 3.69 -28.79 38.57
C SER A 2 3.01 -29.58 37.45
N ALA A 3 1.85 -30.16 37.75
CA ALA A 3 0.93 -30.57 36.72
C ALA A 3 -0.28 -29.64 36.75
N PRO A 4 -0.66 -28.97 35.65
CA PRO A 4 -1.88 -28.18 35.60
C PRO A 4 -3.10 -29.13 35.73
N LEU A 5 -3.96 -28.90 36.71
CA LEU A 5 -5.25 -29.57 36.75
C LEU A 5 -6.21 -28.92 35.77
N THR A 6 -6.87 -29.72 34.97
CA THR A 6 -7.67 -29.29 33.84
C THR A 6 -9.16 -29.06 34.16
N GLN A 7 -9.65 -29.41 35.38
CA GLN A 7 -11.06 -29.25 35.75
C GLN A 7 -11.26 -28.88 37.22
N ALA A 8 -12.32 -28.17 37.58
CA ALA A 8 -12.64 -27.73 38.92
C ALA A 8 -13.04 -28.89 39.90
N SER A 9 -13.17 -30.10 39.40
CA SER A 9 -13.57 -31.32 40.17
C SER A 9 -12.55 -32.46 39.99
N ASP A 10 -11.31 -32.17 39.63
CA ASP A 10 -10.34 -33.22 39.39
C ASP A 10 -9.88 -33.88 40.69
N THR A 11 -9.70 -35.17 40.60
CA THR A 11 -9.14 -36.00 41.66
C THR A 11 -7.63 -36.16 41.34
N ALA A 12 -6.78 -35.66 42.22
CA ALA A 12 -5.34 -35.84 42.10
C ALA A 12 -4.88 -37.02 42.94
N GLU A 13 -4.16 -37.96 42.32
CA GLU A 13 -3.44 -39.03 43.04
C GLU A 13 -2.03 -38.51 43.33
N VAL A 14 -1.69 -38.43 44.62
CA VAL A 14 -0.37 -37.96 45.07
C VAL A 14 0.42 -39.14 45.59
N PHE A 15 1.55 -39.45 44.93
CA PHE A 15 2.49 -40.43 45.40
C PHE A 15 3.62 -39.75 46.15
N ALA A 16 3.75 -40.04 47.46
CA ALA A 16 4.88 -39.57 48.27
C ALA A 16 5.83 -40.73 48.57
N THR A 17 7.07 -40.62 48.14
CA THR A 17 8.13 -41.49 48.57
C THR A 17 9.01 -40.79 49.58
N THR A 18 9.05 -41.25 50.80
CA THR A 18 10.05 -40.78 51.81
C THR A 18 11.17 -41.80 51.90
N MET A 19 12.42 -41.36 51.72
CA MET A 19 13.59 -42.14 52.09
C MET A 19 13.96 -41.83 53.56
N ALA A 20 13.38 -42.56 54.47
CA ALA A 20 13.84 -42.55 55.87
C ALA A 20 14.20 -43.96 56.25
N GLY A 21 15.47 -44.22 56.39
CA GLY A 21 15.95 -45.37 57.16
C GLY A 21 15.72 -46.79 56.56
N GLY A 22 15.85 -46.97 55.27
CA GLY A 22 16.05 -48.28 54.67
C GLY A 22 14.86 -49.27 54.62
N LEU A 23 13.65 -48.87 54.94
CA LEU A 23 12.44 -49.69 54.85
C LEU A 23 11.56 -49.18 53.64
N LYS A 24 11.51 -50.02 52.60
CA LYS A 24 10.46 -49.90 51.60
C LYS A 24 9.14 -50.39 52.21
N LYS A 25 8.19 -49.48 52.45
CA LYS A 25 6.78 -49.78 52.61
C LYS A 25 6.01 -49.37 51.39
N ASP A 26 5.09 -50.22 50.91
CA ASP A 26 4.13 -49.89 49.90
C ASP A 26 3.18 -48.79 50.41
N TYR A 27 3.19 -47.67 49.73
CA TYR A 27 2.31 -46.55 50.06
C TYR A 27 1.02 -46.72 49.24
N SER A 28 -0.11 -46.68 49.86
CA SER A 28 -1.41 -46.62 49.19
C SER A 28 -1.59 -45.23 48.58
N ALA A 29 -2.12 -45.19 47.38
CA ALA A 29 -2.48 -43.95 46.71
C ALA A 29 -3.65 -43.30 47.45
N TYR A 30 -3.53 -42.02 47.75
CA TYR A 30 -4.60 -41.23 48.36
C TYR A 30 -5.26 -40.40 47.27
N LYS A 31 -6.60 -40.51 47.16
CA LYS A 31 -7.41 -39.76 46.21
C LYS A 31 -7.89 -38.49 46.88
N LEU A 32 -7.48 -37.33 46.35
CA LEU A 32 -7.91 -36.03 46.82
C LEU A 32 -8.95 -35.46 45.88
N THR A 33 -10.10 -35.09 46.40
CA THR A 33 -11.13 -34.34 45.64
C THR A 33 -11.07 -32.88 46.09
N THR A 34 -10.76 -31.96 45.16
CA THR A 34 -10.73 -30.53 45.42
C THR A 34 -11.90 -29.84 44.74
N ASN A 35 -12.47 -28.81 45.38
CA ASN A 35 -13.51 -27.94 44.83
C ASN A 35 -12.97 -26.55 44.46
N GLY A 36 -11.68 -26.44 44.18
CA GLY A 36 -11.07 -25.27 43.62
C GLY A 36 -10.56 -24.20 44.59
N SER A 37 -10.38 -24.52 45.87
CA SER A 37 -9.76 -23.66 46.88
C SER A 37 -8.46 -24.26 47.42
N VAL A 38 -7.65 -23.46 48.12
CA VAL A 38 -6.44 -23.96 48.81
C VAL A 38 -6.86 -25.01 49.84
N GLN A 39 -6.21 -26.17 49.83
CA GLN A 39 -6.44 -27.22 50.79
C GLN A 39 -5.13 -27.68 51.39
N ASP A 40 -5.15 -27.89 52.70
CA ASP A 40 -4.05 -28.51 53.43
C ASP A 40 -4.14 -30.03 53.28
N LEU A 41 -3.12 -30.64 52.75
CA LEU A 41 -2.95 -32.06 52.61
C LEU A 41 -2.19 -32.60 53.83
N ALA A 42 -2.85 -33.41 54.63
CA ALA A 42 -2.21 -34.14 55.70
C ALA A 42 -1.88 -35.55 55.22
N PHE A 43 -0.63 -35.90 55.19
CA PHE A 43 -0.17 -37.27 54.92
C PHE A 43 -0.07 -38.04 56.23
N ILE A 44 -0.76 -39.19 56.30
CA ILE A 44 -0.67 -40.09 57.40
C ILE A 44 0.20 -41.25 56.95
N PHE A 45 1.36 -41.44 57.53
CA PHE A 45 2.30 -42.54 57.19
C PHE A 45 2.13 -43.68 58.16
N GLY A 46 1.70 -44.84 57.64
CA GLY A 46 1.70 -46.13 58.29
C GLY A 46 0.42 -46.51 59.08
N GLU A 47 -0.02 -47.74 58.97
CA GLU A 47 -0.98 -48.34 59.88
C GLU A 47 -0.33 -48.60 61.24
N GLY A 48 -0.91 -48.02 62.30
CA GLY A 48 -0.56 -48.32 63.65
C GLY A 48 0.66 -47.59 64.21
N VAL A 49 1.15 -46.55 63.60
CA VAL A 49 2.20 -45.67 64.12
C VAL A 49 1.61 -44.33 64.52
N GLU A 50 1.77 -43.94 65.78
CA GLU A 50 1.47 -42.55 66.19
C GLU A 50 2.34 -41.61 65.34
N THR A 51 1.67 -40.81 64.50
CA THR A 51 2.34 -39.91 63.60
C THR A 51 2.70 -38.63 64.33
N THR A 52 3.99 -38.42 64.62
CA THR A 52 4.54 -37.20 65.14
C THR A 52 4.82 -36.11 64.12
N ASN A 53 4.74 -36.48 62.83
CA ASN A 53 5.06 -35.55 61.74
C ASN A 53 3.90 -35.42 60.76
N LYS A 54 3.15 -34.32 60.88
CA LYS A 54 2.24 -33.86 59.84
C LYS A 54 3.02 -32.97 58.86
N VAL A 55 3.02 -33.36 57.59
CA VAL A 55 3.52 -32.52 56.52
C VAL A 55 2.29 -31.88 55.85
N SER A 56 2.11 -30.59 56.06
CA SER A 56 1.08 -29.82 55.38
C SER A 56 1.66 -29.34 54.08
N LEU A 57 1.06 -29.74 52.97
CA LEU A 57 1.35 -29.24 51.64
C LEU A 57 0.25 -28.28 51.20
N ASN A 58 0.56 -27.00 51.12
CA ASN A 58 -0.36 -26.00 50.56
C ASN A 58 -0.26 -26.06 49.05
N VAL A 59 -1.30 -26.52 48.38
CA VAL A 59 -1.40 -26.54 46.92
C VAL A 59 -2.32 -25.44 46.48
N THR A 60 -1.74 -24.40 45.90
CA THR A 60 -2.50 -23.31 45.26
C THR A 60 -2.75 -23.68 43.80
N TRP A 61 -4.01 -23.80 43.44
CA TRP A 61 -4.39 -24.05 42.06
C TRP A 61 -4.61 -22.71 41.33
N THR A 62 -3.82 -22.47 40.31
CA THR A 62 -4.10 -21.35 39.40
C THR A 62 -5.00 -21.86 38.28
N LYS A 63 -6.16 -21.24 38.11
CA LYS A 63 -7.08 -21.49 37.00
C LYS A 63 -6.55 -20.86 35.74
N GLN A 64 -5.54 -21.47 35.11
CA GLN A 64 -4.87 -20.92 33.93
C GLN A 64 -5.40 -21.54 32.64
N ALA A 65 -5.48 -20.70 31.61
CA ALA A 65 -5.75 -21.08 30.23
C ALA A 65 -4.71 -20.42 29.31
N GLU A 66 -4.44 -21.01 28.18
CA GLU A 66 -3.57 -20.42 27.17
C GLU A 66 -4.42 -19.85 26.03
N ILE A 67 -4.18 -18.59 25.67
CA ILE A 67 -4.76 -17.91 24.52
C ILE A 67 -3.67 -17.85 23.47
N ALA A 68 -3.98 -18.32 22.25
CA ALA A 68 -3.06 -18.34 21.14
C ALA A 68 -3.67 -17.70 19.88
N ILE A 69 -2.84 -17.09 19.06
CA ILE A 69 -3.19 -16.65 17.71
C ILE A 69 -2.25 -17.29 16.69
N VAL A 70 -2.76 -17.43 15.46
CA VAL A 70 -1.96 -17.72 14.26
C VAL A 70 -2.28 -16.67 13.23
N LYS A 71 -1.25 -15.87 12.89
CA LYS A 71 -1.33 -14.74 11.99
C LYS A 71 -0.92 -15.12 10.59
N ASN A 72 -1.78 -14.80 9.61
CA ASN A 72 -1.51 -15.13 8.20
C ASN A 72 -1.78 -13.92 7.28
N ASP A 73 -1.09 -13.91 6.16
CA ASP A 73 -1.39 -13.05 5.03
C ASP A 73 -2.71 -13.45 4.39
N LYS A 74 -3.58 -12.47 4.15
CA LYS A 74 -4.93 -12.68 3.60
C LYS A 74 -4.90 -13.21 2.16
N ALA A 75 -3.92 -12.80 1.37
CA ALA A 75 -3.84 -13.14 -0.05
C ALA A 75 -3.11 -14.47 -0.28
N THR A 76 -1.99 -14.70 0.44
CA THR A 76 -1.13 -15.88 0.22
C THR A 76 -1.41 -17.02 1.20
N GLY A 77 -1.98 -16.73 2.37
CA GLY A 77 -2.13 -17.66 3.48
C GLY A 77 -0.83 -17.92 4.26
N ASN A 78 0.28 -17.29 3.88
CA ASN A 78 1.56 -17.46 4.55
C ASN A 78 1.56 -16.84 5.94
N HIS A 79 2.35 -17.39 6.84
CA HIS A 79 2.47 -16.92 8.21
C HIS A 79 3.15 -15.55 8.29
N LEU A 80 2.67 -14.69 9.22
CA LEU A 80 3.20 -13.34 9.41
C LEU A 80 3.80 -13.18 10.81
N ALA A 81 5.07 -12.79 10.87
CA ALA A 81 5.77 -12.39 12.08
C ALA A 81 5.60 -10.89 12.37
N GLY A 82 5.78 -10.48 13.66
CA GLY A 82 5.85 -9.08 14.06
C GLY A 82 4.51 -8.44 14.43
N ALA A 83 3.41 -9.19 14.48
CA ALA A 83 2.14 -8.68 14.99
C ALA A 83 2.08 -8.78 16.52
N ILE A 84 1.50 -7.77 17.18
CA ILE A 84 1.27 -7.74 18.62
C ILE A 84 -0.23 -7.65 18.88
N TYR A 85 -0.72 -8.47 19.82
CA TYR A 85 -2.11 -8.50 20.24
C TYR A 85 -2.28 -8.18 21.71
N GLY A 86 -3.39 -7.51 22.05
CA GLY A 86 -3.86 -7.37 23.43
C GLY A 86 -4.96 -8.38 23.74
N VAL A 87 -4.96 -8.90 24.97
CA VAL A 87 -6.05 -9.70 25.53
C VAL A 87 -6.81 -8.84 26.52
N TYR A 88 -8.11 -8.66 26.32
CA TYR A 88 -8.96 -7.73 27.07
C TYR A 88 -10.11 -8.45 27.75
N ARG A 89 -10.62 -7.88 28.89
CA ARG A 89 -11.80 -8.40 29.57
C ARG A 89 -13.09 -8.03 28.86
N ASP A 90 -13.13 -6.89 28.22
CA ASP A 90 -14.32 -6.30 27.60
C ASP A 90 -14.18 -6.23 26.06
N LYS A 91 -15.33 -6.22 25.38
CA LYS A 91 -15.42 -6.13 23.92
C LYS A 91 -14.96 -4.78 23.38
N GLU A 92 -15.05 -3.73 24.17
CA GLU A 92 -14.62 -2.38 23.86
C GLU A 92 -13.08 -2.24 23.90
N CYS A 93 -12.39 -3.29 24.41
CA CYS A 93 -10.92 -3.34 24.56
C CYS A 93 -10.38 -2.19 25.44
N SER A 94 -11.11 -1.87 26.52
CA SER A 94 -10.73 -0.84 27.49
C SER A 94 -9.97 -1.39 28.71
N ASP A 95 -10.20 -2.66 29.08
CA ASP A 95 -9.58 -3.35 30.20
C ASP A 95 -8.60 -4.41 29.70
N LEU A 96 -7.34 -4.01 29.55
CA LEU A 96 -6.24 -4.87 29.09
C LEU A 96 -5.84 -5.85 30.21
N ILE A 97 -5.97 -7.15 29.98
CA ILE A 97 -5.45 -8.21 30.85
C ILE A 97 -3.94 -8.33 30.68
N THR A 98 -3.50 -8.47 29.40
CA THR A 98 -2.08 -8.61 29.06
C THR A 98 -1.86 -8.39 27.57
N GLN A 99 -0.60 -8.10 27.23
CA GLN A 99 -0.14 -8.06 25.85
C GLN A 99 0.51 -9.39 25.50
N MET A 100 0.22 -9.90 24.30
CA MET A 100 0.86 -11.09 23.77
C MET A 100 2.26 -10.74 23.21
N PRO A 101 3.23 -11.68 23.22
CA PRO A 101 4.48 -11.51 22.48
C PRO A 101 4.23 -11.28 20.98
N GLU A 102 5.21 -10.72 20.28
CA GLU A 102 5.16 -10.65 18.82
C GLU A 102 4.96 -12.03 18.19
N THR A 103 4.19 -12.10 17.12
CA THR A 103 4.08 -13.34 16.34
C THR A 103 5.44 -13.73 15.76
N ASP A 104 5.77 -15.01 15.87
CA ASP A 104 7.01 -15.60 15.36
C ASP A 104 6.93 -15.85 13.83
N LYS A 105 7.98 -16.45 13.27
CA LYS A 105 8.03 -16.81 11.83
C LYS A 105 6.98 -17.83 11.40
N LYS A 106 6.28 -18.49 12.34
CA LYS A 106 5.13 -19.36 12.09
C LYS A 106 3.81 -18.64 12.30
N GLY A 107 3.84 -17.33 12.43
CA GLY A 107 2.67 -16.51 12.73
C GLY A 107 2.10 -16.73 14.13
N ALA A 108 2.78 -17.47 14.97
CA ALA A 108 2.25 -17.89 16.26
C ALA A 108 2.63 -16.92 17.38
N SER A 109 1.66 -16.62 18.23
CA SER A 109 1.85 -15.98 19.53
C SER A 109 0.89 -16.58 20.53
N LYS A 110 1.31 -16.65 21.80
CA LYS A 110 0.51 -17.19 22.87
C LYS A 110 0.85 -16.57 24.23
N VAL A 111 -0.14 -16.56 25.11
CA VAL A 111 -0.01 -16.05 26.47
C VAL A 111 -0.91 -16.86 27.40
N THR A 112 -0.43 -17.04 28.64
CA THR A 112 -1.24 -17.65 29.71
C THR A 112 -2.03 -16.57 30.41
N VAL A 113 -3.33 -16.79 30.62
CA VAL A 113 -4.23 -15.93 31.37
C VAL A 113 -4.90 -16.70 32.50
N GLU A 114 -5.24 -16.00 33.60
CA GLU A 114 -6.09 -16.57 34.64
C GLU A 114 -7.54 -16.52 34.21
N LYS A 115 -8.28 -17.63 34.40
CA LYS A 115 -9.70 -17.67 34.11
C LYS A 115 -10.51 -16.91 35.15
N THR A 116 -10.82 -15.67 34.88
CA THR A 116 -11.75 -14.82 35.64
C THR A 116 -13.14 -14.74 34.99
N GLN A 117 -13.23 -15.12 33.71
CA GLN A 117 -14.45 -15.10 32.89
C GLN A 117 -14.39 -16.18 31.80
N ASP A 118 -15.48 -16.46 31.11
CA ASP A 118 -15.56 -17.50 30.09
C ASP A 118 -15.04 -17.06 28.72
N ILE A 119 -15.10 -15.78 28.40
CA ILE A 119 -14.68 -15.19 27.13
C ILE A 119 -13.76 -14.01 27.39
N VAL A 120 -12.65 -13.96 26.70
CA VAL A 120 -11.77 -12.77 26.58
C VAL A 120 -11.79 -12.27 25.14
N TYR A 121 -11.37 -11.04 24.95
CA TYR A 121 -11.34 -10.40 23.63
C TYR A 121 -9.90 -10.14 23.21
N VAL A 122 -9.58 -10.53 21.97
CA VAL A 122 -8.24 -10.35 21.40
C VAL A 122 -8.32 -9.34 20.27
N LYS A 123 -7.45 -8.32 20.31
CA LYS A 123 -7.39 -7.26 19.30
C LYS A 123 -5.95 -6.97 18.93
N GLU A 124 -5.70 -6.70 17.66
CA GLU A 124 -4.38 -6.27 17.19
C GLU A 124 -4.04 -4.90 17.74
N ILE A 125 -2.85 -4.78 18.35
CA ILE A 125 -2.26 -3.51 18.82
C ILE A 125 -1.30 -2.98 17.77
N GLN A 126 -0.51 -3.88 17.16
CA GLN A 126 0.47 -3.56 16.14
C GLN A 126 0.40 -4.60 15.03
N PRO A 127 0.16 -4.18 13.76
CA PRO A 127 0.21 -5.10 12.63
C PRO A 127 1.67 -5.45 12.28
N PRO A 128 1.91 -6.50 11.50
CA PRO A 128 3.20 -6.73 10.87
C PRO A 128 3.61 -5.55 9.99
N ALA A 129 4.91 -5.35 9.80
CA ALA A 129 5.42 -4.30 8.91
C ALA A 129 4.88 -4.49 7.47
N ASN A 130 4.48 -3.39 6.84
CA ASN A 130 3.87 -3.34 5.49
C ASN A 130 2.45 -3.94 5.38
N TYR A 131 1.79 -4.15 6.53
CA TYR A 131 0.39 -4.60 6.60
C TYR A 131 -0.51 -3.54 7.21
N GLN A 132 -1.78 -3.59 6.82
CA GLN A 132 -2.83 -2.78 7.41
C GLN A 132 -3.18 -3.34 8.79
N ALA A 133 -3.55 -2.47 9.73
CA ALA A 133 -4.05 -2.90 11.03
C ALA A 133 -5.42 -3.59 10.88
N ASP A 134 -5.60 -4.69 11.58
CA ASP A 134 -6.90 -5.37 11.69
C ASP A 134 -7.71 -4.77 12.86
N PRO A 135 -8.80 -4.05 12.60
CA PRO A 135 -9.61 -3.46 13.64
C PRO A 135 -10.52 -4.47 14.35
N THR A 136 -10.53 -5.71 13.91
CA THR A 136 -11.46 -6.74 14.40
C THR A 136 -11.15 -7.12 15.85
N VAL A 137 -12.20 -7.22 16.66
CA VAL A 137 -12.15 -7.74 18.04
C VAL A 137 -12.62 -9.19 18.02
N TYR A 138 -11.74 -10.10 18.42
CA TYR A 138 -12.00 -11.54 18.40
C TYR A 138 -12.39 -12.06 19.76
N PRO A 139 -13.61 -12.59 19.97
CA PRO A 139 -13.95 -13.32 21.18
C PRO A 139 -13.21 -14.66 21.19
N VAL A 140 -12.64 -15.03 22.34
CA VAL A 140 -11.90 -16.27 22.56
C VAL A 140 -12.33 -16.91 23.88
N ASP A 141 -12.72 -18.17 23.83
CA ASP A 141 -13.13 -18.93 25.03
C ASP A 141 -11.93 -19.21 25.93
N VAL A 142 -12.12 -19.03 27.23
CA VAL A 142 -11.11 -19.31 28.25
C VAL A 142 -11.39 -20.66 28.90
N ASN A 143 -10.67 -21.70 28.46
CA ASN A 143 -10.81 -23.06 28.94
C ASN A 143 -9.60 -23.47 29.79
N ILE A 144 -9.82 -23.74 31.09
CA ILE A 144 -8.75 -24.13 32.02
C ILE A 144 -7.97 -25.33 31.48
N GLY A 145 -6.62 -25.19 31.49
CA GLY A 145 -5.70 -26.25 31.05
C GLY A 145 -5.71 -26.53 29.56
N LYS A 146 -6.36 -25.70 28.76
CA LYS A 146 -6.41 -25.82 27.27
C LYS A 146 -5.88 -24.56 26.62
N THR A 147 -5.42 -24.72 25.37
CA THR A 147 -5.09 -23.62 24.47
C THR A 147 -6.28 -23.33 23.58
N SER A 148 -6.78 -22.10 23.65
CA SER A 148 -7.77 -21.57 22.69
C SER A 148 -7.05 -20.77 21.62
N THR A 149 -7.12 -21.24 20.36
CA THR A 149 -6.40 -20.63 19.23
C THR A 149 -7.35 -19.89 18.30
N LYS A 150 -6.95 -18.67 17.88
CA LYS A 150 -7.65 -17.89 16.86
C LYS A 150 -6.77 -17.68 15.64
N ASN A 151 -7.28 -18.03 14.45
CA ASN A 151 -6.65 -17.67 13.19
C ASN A 151 -7.07 -16.25 12.79
N VAL A 152 -6.11 -15.40 12.47
CA VAL A 152 -6.34 -13.98 12.13
C VAL A 152 -5.56 -13.62 10.87
N LEU A 153 -6.11 -12.70 10.08
CA LEU A 153 -5.60 -12.35 8.76
C LEU A 153 -5.26 -10.87 8.71
N ASN A 154 -4.19 -10.50 7.99
CA ASN A 154 -3.96 -9.11 7.61
C ASN A 154 -3.86 -8.97 6.10
N GLU A 155 -4.28 -7.82 5.62
CA GLU A 155 -4.14 -7.38 4.24
C GLU A 155 -2.89 -6.51 4.13
N ARG A 156 -2.09 -6.68 3.07
CA ARG A 156 -0.93 -5.84 2.84
C ARG A 156 -1.33 -4.38 2.61
N THR A 157 -0.46 -3.44 2.94
CA THR A 157 -0.60 -2.05 2.52
C THR A 157 -0.37 -1.97 1.01
N TYR A 158 -1.21 -1.19 0.33
CA TYR A 158 -1.13 -0.96 -1.11
C TYR A 158 -0.41 0.35 -1.43
N ALA A 159 0.06 0.48 -2.67
CA ALA A 159 0.48 1.75 -3.23
C ALA A 159 -0.38 2.12 -4.43
N LYS A 160 -0.55 3.44 -4.64
CA LYS A 160 -1.19 4.06 -5.79
C LYS A 160 -0.31 5.18 -6.30
N ILE A 161 -0.05 5.18 -7.60
CA ILE A 161 0.71 6.23 -8.27
C ILE A 161 -0.23 6.95 -9.23
N HIS A 162 -0.31 8.28 -9.08
CA HIS A 162 -1.03 9.19 -9.92
C HIS A 162 -0.02 9.97 -10.78
N LEU A 163 -0.18 9.95 -12.08
CA LEU A 163 0.61 10.71 -13.04
C LEU A 163 -0.22 11.90 -13.51
N ILE A 164 0.38 13.09 -13.46
CA ILE A 164 -0.16 14.32 -14.04
C ILE A 164 0.80 14.75 -15.14
N LYS A 165 0.29 14.78 -16.38
CA LYS A 165 0.99 15.29 -17.54
C LYS A 165 0.58 16.72 -17.80
N GLU A 166 1.55 17.59 -18.02
CA GLU A 166 1.33 19.02 -18.26
C GLU A 166 2.16 19.49 -19.47
N ASP A 167 1.65 20.50 -20.18
CA ASP A 167 2.45 21.28 -21.14
C ASP A 167 3.45 22.14 -20.36
N ALA A 168 4.69 22.16 -20.78
CA ALA A 168 5.77 22.83 -20.07
C ALA A 168 5.63 24.37 -20.00
N GLU A 169 4.84 24.97 -20.90
CA GLU A 169 4.66 26.43 -20.98
C GLU A 169 3.30 26.87 -20.46
N THR A 170 2.25 26.07 -20.65
CA THR A 170 0.86 26.44 -20.38
C THR A 170 0.19 25.60 -19.30
N GLY A 171 0.87 24.58 -18.79
CA GLY A 171 0.35 23.68 -17.75
C GLY A 171 -0.69 22.69 -18.31
N VAL A 172 -1.92 22.74 -17.80
CA VAL A 172 -2.98 21.78 -18.19
C VAL A 172 -3.61 22.04 -19.56
N ASN A 173 -3.30 23.17 -20.18
CA ASN A 173 -3.89 23.56 -21.47
C ASN A 173 -2.91 23.25 -22.61
N PRO A 174 -3.21 22.29 -23.50
CA PRO A 174 -2.35 22.04 -24.67
C PRO A 174 -2.36 23.24 -25.62
N GLN A 175 -1.28 23.40 -26.40
CA GLN A 175 -1.10 24.48 -27.35
C GLN A 175 -1.47 24.05 -28.78
N GLY A 176 -2.13 24.92 -29.54
CA GLY A 176 -2.51 24.65 -30.93
C GLY A 176 -3.49 23.49 -31.03
N ASP A 177 -3.21 22.54 -31.91
CA ASP A 177 -3.97 21.29 -32.09
C ASP A 177 -3.36 20.11 -31.32
N ALA A 178 -2.37 20.36 -30.46
CA ALA A 178 -1.76 19.33 -29.62
C ALA A 178 -2.73 18.85 -28.56
N THR A 179 -2.54 17.62 -28.08
CA THR A 179 -3.36 17.02 -27.01
C THR A 179 -2.51 16.33 -25.99
N LEU A 180 -2.89 16.37 -24.71
CA LEU A 180 -2.25 15.56 -23.66
C LEU A 180 -2.76 14.11 -23.66
N GLU A 181 -3.96 13.89 -24.22
CA GLU A 181 -4.56 12.56 -24.31
C GLU A 181 -3.73 11.63 -25.20
N GLY A 182 -3.64 10.38 -24.76
CA GLY A 182 -2.99 9.32 -25.54
C GLY A 182 -1.50 9.15 -25.27
N ALA A 183 -0.89 9.99 -24.44
CA ALA A 183 0.44 9.71 -23.90
C ALA A 183 0.43 8.38 -23.16
N VAL A 184 1.48 7.57 -23.33
CA VAL A 184 1.63 6.29 -22.64
C VAL A 184 2.93 6.31 -21.85
N TYR A 185 2.82 6.00 -20.56
CA TYR A 185 3.95 5.85 -19.66
C TYR A 185 4.09 4.40 -19.19
N GLY A 186 5.32 3.94 -19.03
CA GLY A 186 5.65 2.72 -18.32
C GLY A 186 5.94 3.01 -16.85
N LEU A 187 5.38 2.23 -15.95
CA LEU A 187 5.78 2.15 -14.57
C LEU A 187 6.72 0.97 -14.41
N TYR A 188 7.93 1.21 -13.97
CA TYR A 188 8.98 0.20 -13.82
C TYR A 188 9.42 0.08 -12.37
N ALA A 189 9.83 -1.12 -11.97
CA ALA A 189 10.45 -1.34 -10.66
C ALA A 189 11.89 -0.78 -10.67
N ARG A 190 12.22 0.14 -9.73
CA ARG A 190 13.58 0.69 -9.58
C ARG A 190 14.52 -0.31 -8.92
N GLU A 191 13.99 -1.16 -8.06
CA GLU A 191 14.66 -2.23 -7.34
C GLU A 191 13.78 -3.48 -7.34
N ASN A 192 14.29 -4.60 -6.79
CA ASN A 192 13.46 -5.78 -6.62
C ASN A 192 12.32 -5.48 -5.63
N ILE A 193 11.09 -5.60 -6.07
CA ILE A 193 9.90 -5.47 -5.22
C ILE A 193 9.58 -6.86 -4.67
N VAL A 194 9.50 -6.95 -3.34
CA VAL A 194 9.26 -8.22 -2.65
C VAL A 194 7.87 -8.24 -1.99
N HIS A 195 7.29 -9.42 -1.90
CA HIS A 195 6.06 -9.60 -1.12
C HIS A 195 6.37 -9.44 0.37
N PRO A 196 5.56 -8.70 1.15
CA PRO A 196 5.87 -8.39 2.54
C PRO A 196 5.75 -9.58 3.51
N ASP A 197 5.22 -10.73 3.10
CA ASP A 197 5.09 -11.93 3.95
C ASP A 197 6.43 -12.62 4.24
N GLY A 198 7.53 -12.18 3.63
CA GLY A 198 8.87 -12.73 3.82
C GLY A 198 9.09 -14.15 3.26
N THR A 199 8.08 -14.73 2.61
CA THR A 199 8.10 -16.11 2.11
C THR A 199 7.94 -16.19 0.59
N THR A 200 7.00 -15.40 0.04
CA THR A 200 6.69 -15.38 -1.41
C THR A 200 7.88 -14.91 -2.26
N GLY A 201 8.70 -13.98 -1.74
CA GLY A 201 9.88 -13.48 -2.42
C GLY A 201 9.61 -12.35 -3.40
N ILE A 202 10.41 -12.29 -4.50
CA ILE A 202 10.36 -11.19 -5.47
C ILE A 202 9.11 -11.30 -6.34
N VAL A 203 8.32 -10.22 -6.38
CA VAL A 203 7.12 -10.09 -7.24
C VAL A 203 7.43 -9.31 -8.53
N HIS A 204 8.36 -8.35 -8.49
CA HIS A 204 8.93 -7.67 -9.65
C HIS A 204 10.43 -7.51 -9.48
N LYS A 205 11.19 -7.80 -10.53
CA LYS A 205 12.64 -7.56 -10.54
C LYS A 205 12.94 -6.11 -10.89
N ALA A 206 14.10 -5.63 -10.47
CA ALA A 206 14.59 -4.32 -10.90
C ALA A 206 14.58 -4.23 -12.44
N GLY A 207 13.99 -3.15 -12.97
CA GLY A 207 13.81 -2.90 -14.40
C GLY A 207 12.56 -3.52 -15.04
N ASP A 208 11.81 -4.37 -14.34
CA ASP A 208 10.56 -4.93 -14.87
C ASP A 208 9.52 -3.84 -15.12
N LEU A 209 8.82 -3.91 -16.25
CA LEU A 209 7.60 -3.15 -16.50
C LEU A 209 6.48 -3.70 -15.63
N VAL A 210 6.06 -2.91 -14.64
CA VAL A 210 5.01 -3.30 -13.68
C VAL A 210 3.63 -3.02 -14.22
N SER A 211 3.46 -1.87 -14.88
CA SER A 211 2.19 -1.43 -15.46
C SER A 211 2.40 -0.36 -16.53
N THR A 212 1.36 -0.07 -17.29
CA THR A 212 1.31 1.08 -18.20
C THR A 212 0.23 2.06 -17.74
N LEU A 213 0.52 3.36 -17.88
CA LEU A 213 -0.41 4.45 -17.59
C LEU A 213 -0.73 5.13 -18.92
N LYS A 214 -2.01 5.17 -19.29
CA LYS A 214 -2.51 5.89 -20.45
C LYS A 214 -3.17 7.18 -19.97
N VAL A 215 -2.67 8.31 -20.44
CA VAL A 215 -3.12 9.64 -20.05
C VAL A 215 -4.44 9.97 -20.73
N ASP A 216 -5.37 10.52 -19.98
CA ASP A 216 -6.69 10.96 -20.45
C ASP A 216 -6.66 12.42 -20.95
N GLN A 217 -7.83 12.94 -21.35
CA GLN A 217 -7.99 14.32 -21.86
C GLN A 217 -7.60 15.41 -20.87
N LYS A 218 -7.58 15.08 -19.57
CA LYS A 218 -7.22 16.04 -18.51
C LYS A 218 -5.73 16.03 -18.18
N GLY A 219 -4.97 15.15 -18.82
CA GLY A 219 -3.58 14.92 -18.49
C GLY A 219 -3.36 13.95 -17.33
N ASP A 220 -4.40 13.21 -16.91
CA ASP A 220 -4.36 12.33 -15.74
C ASP A 220 -4.23 10.85 -16.12
N ALA A 221 -3.45 10.12 -15.32
CA ALA A 221 -3.44 8.66 -15.33
C ALA A 221 -3.10 8.12 -13.93
N ALA A 222 -3.59 6.92 -13.59
CA ALA A 222 -3.31 6.31 -12.30
C ALA A 222 -3.18 4.79 -12.38
N VAL A 223 -2.36 4.24 -11.52
CA VAL A 223 -2.26 2.80 -11.26
C VAL A 223 -2.39 2.57 -9.76
N LYS A 224 -3.12 1.53 -9.38
CA LYS A 224 -3.44 1.17 -7.99
C LYS A 224 -3.07 -0.27 -7.70
N ASP A 225 -3.25 -0.68 -6.44
CA ASP A 225 -3.04 -2.04 -5.96
C ASP A 225 -1.59 -2.52 -6.08
N LEU A 226 -0.64 -1.56 -6.18
CA LEU A 226 0.78 -1.84 -6.25
C LEU A 226 1.33 -2.34 -4.91
N TYR A 227 2.46 -3.01 -4.94
CA TYR A 227 3.27 -3.29 -3.75
C TYR A 227 4.00 -2.02 -3.30
N LEU A 228 4.40 -1.97 -2.03
CA LEU A 228 5.31 -0.94 -1.55
C LEU A 228 6.70 -1.16 -2.16
N GLY A 229 7.43 -0.07 -2.43
CA GLY A 229 8.77 -0.13 -3.01
C GLY A 229 9.12 1.11 -3.82
N LYS A 230 10.24 1.04 -4.55
CA LYS A 230 10.73 2.11 -5.40
C LYS A 230 10.46 1.81 -6.85
N TYR A 231 9.90 2.80 -7.53
CA TYR A 231 9.51 2.73 -8.93
C TYR A 231 10.08 3.92 -9.70
N PHE A 232 10.00 3.87 -11.01
CA PHE A 232 10.13 5.04 -11.87
C PHE A 232 9.09 5.00 -12.98
N VAL A 233 8.63 6.19 -13.35
CA VAL A 233 7.73 6.41 -14.47
C VAL A 233 8.51 7.00 -15.62
N LYS A 234 8.31 6.48 -16.85
CA LYS A 234 8.98 6.94 -18.06
C LYS A 234 8.02 6.93 -19.22
N GLU A 235 8.04 7.97 -20.02
CA GLU A 235 7.23 8.01 -21.23
C GLU A 235 7.69 6.98 -22.27
N ILE A 236 6.73 6.22 -22.80
CA ILE A 236 6.93 5.22 -23.87
C ILE A 236 6.49 5.80 -25.21
N GLN A 237 5.38 6.56 -25.17
CA GLN A 237 4.79 7.18 -26.37
C GLN A 237 4.30 8.57 -26.00
N ALA A 238 4.82 9.59 -26.71
CA ALA A 238 4.34 10.95 -26.61
C ALA A 238 2.91 11.05 -27.21
N PRO A 239 2.09 11.98 -26.74
CA PRO A 239 0.82 12.28 -27.35
C PRO A 239 1.02 13.15 -28.59
N GLU A 240 -0.07 13.34 -29.35
CA GLU A 240 -0.02 14.12 -30.59
C GLU A 240 0.41 15.56 -30.33
N GLY A 241 1.39 16.03 -31.08
CA GLY A 241 1.91 17.39 -31.01
C GLY A 241 3.00 17.64 -29.98
N TYR A 242 3.41 16.65 -29.19
CA TYR A 242 4.48 16.77 -28.19
C TYR A 242 5.73 15.96 -28.56
N LEU A 243 6.85 16.39 -27.97
CA LEU A 243 8.12 15.66 -28.07
C LEU A 243 8.17 14.59 -26.97
N LEU A 244 8.71 13.41 -27.31
CA LEU A 244 8.90 12.33 -26.33
C LEU A 244 9.86 12.75 -25.22
N ASP A 245 9.40 12.73 -23.97
CA ASP A 245 10.26 12.89 -22.79
C ASP A 245 10.87 11.55 -22.39
N LYS A 246 12.21 11.49 -22.37
CA LYS A 246 12.96 10.30 -21.96
C LYS A 246 13.33 10.30 -20.48
N THR A 247 12.91 11.32 -19.75
CA THR A 247 13.20 11.48 -18.32
C THR A 247 12.57 10.34 -17.52
N GLU A 248 13.33 9.82 -16.57
CA GLU A 248 12.82 8.87 -15.58
C GLU A 248 12.44 9.62 -14.31
N HIS A 249 11.18 9.50 -13.91
CA HIS A 249 10.64 10.14 -12.71
C HIS A 249 10.59 9.11 -11.59
N ASP A 250 11.49 9.21 -10.63
CA ASP A 250 11.53 8.31 -9.47
C ASP A 250 10.36 8.56 -8.52
N VAL A 251 9.81 7.48 -7.97
CA VAL A 251 8.73 7.52 -7.00
C VAL A 251 8.89 6.40 -5.97
N GLU A 252 8.85 6.77 -4.69
CA GLU A 252 8.97 5.84 -3.57
C GLU A 252 7.65 5.73 -2.80
N CYS A 253 7.17 4.50 -2.65
CA CYS A 253 6.00 4.15 -1.87
C CYS A 253 6.43 3.38 -0.62
N SER A 254 6.76 4.08 0.45
CA SER A 254 7.21 3.54 1.72
C SER A 254 6.05 3.38 2.69
N TYR A 255 6.14 2.40 3.60
CA TYR A 255 5.15 2.16 4.64
C TYR A 255 5.03 3.33 5.62
N GLU A 256 3.80 3.77 5.89
CA GLU A 256 3.48 4.90 6.76
C GLU A 256 2.66 4.48 8.00
N GLY A 257 2.65 3.18 8.32
CA GLY A 257 1.92 2.61 9.44
C GLY A 257 0.62 1.89 9.04
N GLY A 258 0.15 1.01 9.94
CA GLY A 258 -0.98 0.12 9.65
C GLY A 258 -2.34 0.83 9.50
N THR A 259 -2.45 2.09 9.88
CA THR A 259 -3.69 2.88 9.73
C THR A 259 -3.84 3.51 8.35
N VAL A 260 -2.78 3.46 7.51
CA VAL A 260 -2.79 3.96 6.13
C VAL A 260 -2.90 2.77 5.17
N PRO A 261 -4.09 2.45 4.63
CA PRO A 261 -4.29 1.26 3.82
C PRO A 261 -3.66 1.36 2.43
N THR A 262 -3.52 2.59 1.91
CA THR A 262 -2.94 2.86 0.58
C THR A 262 -2.03 4.07 0.64
N ILE A 263 -0.79 3.90 0.21
CA ILE A 263 0.20 4.98 0.06
C ILE A 263 0.00 5.61 -1.32
N GLU A 264 -0.41 6.87 -1.35
CA GLU A 264 -0.61 7.60 -2.61
C GLU A 264 0.59 8.50 -2.91
N ARG A 265 1.06 8.45 -4.18
CA ARG A 265 2.13 9.31 -4.69
C ARG A 265 1.71 9.93 -6.01
N THR A 266 2.13 11.17 -6.24
CA THR A 266 1.89 11.89 -7.50
C THR A 266 3.20 12.16 -8.19
N VAL A 267 3.25 11.83 -9.47
CA VAL A 267 4.34 12.14 -10.40
C VAL A 267 3.85 13.20 -11.37
N LYS A 268 4.63 14.25 -11.60
CA LYS A 268 4.37 15.24 -12.62
C LYS A 268 5.38 15.09 -13.76
N SER A 269 4.88 15.10 -14.99
CA SER A 269 5.67 15.11 -16.21
C SER A 269 5.28 16.32 -17.06
N THR A 270 6.25 17.13 -17.46
CA THR A 270 6.03 18.32 -18.29
C THR A 270 6.74 18.15 -19.61
N GLU A 271 6.09 18.47 -20.71
CA GLU A 271 6.64 18.27 -22.04
C GLU A 271 6.52 19.50 -22.93
N LEU A 272 7.44 19.60 -23.87
CA LEU A 272 7.46 20.66 -24.86
C LEU A 272 6.60 20.29 -26.06
N VAL A 273 5.68 21.19 -26.42
CA VAL A 273 4.93 21.09 -27.67
C VAL A 273 5.90 21.25 -28.85
N MET A 274 5.68 20.50 -29.92
CA MET A 274 6.40 20.69 -31.18
C MET A 274 6.04 22.05 -31.78
N LYS A 275 7.07 22.82 -32.16
CA LYS A 275 6.89 24.14 -32.77
C LYS A 275 7.70 24.26 -34.03
N GLN A 276 7.11 24.89 -35.06
CA GLN A 276 7.77 25.14 -36.32
C GLN A 276 7.37 26.50 -36.89
N PRO A 277 8.32 27.33 -37.40
CA PRO A 277 8.02 28.53 -38.17
C PRO A 277 7.56 28.14 -39.57
N PHE A 278 6.76 29.00 -40.18
CA PHE A 278 6.50 28.93 -41.60
C PHE A 278 7.07 30.17 -42.32
N GLN A 279 7.33 30.02 -43.62
CA GLN A 279 7.95 31.03 -44.45
C GLN A 279 7.06 31.34 -45.65
N ILE A 280 7.01 32.60 -46.06
CA ILE A 280 6.28 33.07 -47.22
C ILE A 280 7.26 33.81 -48.13
N ILE A 281 7.18 33.55 -49.45
CA ILE A 281 7.79 34.36 -50.47
C ILE A 281 6.66 34.93 -51.31
N LYS A 282 6.52 36.25 -51.33
CA LYS A 282 5.51 36.95 -52.11
C LYS A 282 6.09 37.52 -53.40
N ALA A 283 5.57 37.11 -54.54
CA ALA A 283 5.95 37.57 -55.86
C ALA A 283 4.76 38.15 -56.61
N ALA A 284 4.97 39.07 -57.56
CA ALA A 284 3.95 39.55 -58.47
C ALA A 284 3.58 38.46 -59.48
N ASN A 285 2.28 38.35 -59.79
CA ASN A 285 1.81 37.49 -60.86
C ASN A 285 1.60 38.32 -62.11
N ASN A 286 2.71 38.69 -62.77
CA ASN A 286 2.75 39.54 -63.98
C ASN A 286 2.86 38.71 -65.30
N GLY A 287 2.90 37.37 -65.24
CA GLY A 287 3.02 36.48 -66.37
C GLY A 287 4.44 36.39 -66.96
N GLU A 288 5.47 36.98 -66.31
CA GLU A 288 6.86 36.91 -66.76
C GLU A 288 7.61 35.78 -66.00
N THR A 289 8.72 35.33 -66.61
CA THR A 289 9.56 34.25 -66.04
C THR A 289 10.33 34.69 -64.80
N ASP A 290 10.61 35.99 -64.63
CA ASP A 290 11.23 36.57 -63.45
C ASP A 290 10.21 37.46 -62.71
N ALA A 291 9.48 36.88 -61.80
CA ALA A 291 8.48 37.56 -60.99
C ALA A 291 9.11 38.53 -60.02
N ASP A 292 8.67 39.82 -60.03
CA ASP A 292 9.11 40.80 -59.05
C ASP A 292 8.72 40.41 -57.61
N LEU A 293 9.68 40.42 -56.71
CA LEU A 293 9.47 40.16 -55.27
C LEU A 293 8.78 41.37 -54.62
N LEU A 294 7.73 41.14 -53.85
CA LEU A 294 6.87 42.21 -53.30
C LEU A 294 7.16 42.42 -51.81
N LYS A 295 7.66 43.63 -51.50
CA LYS A 295 7.80 44.14 -50.14
C LYS A 295 6.47 44.62 -49.57
N GLY A 296 6.31 44.49 -48.27
CA GLY A 296 5.20 45.11 -47.49
C GLY A 296 3.85 44.39 -47.62
N ALA A 297 3.82 43.19 -48.18
CA ALA A 297 2.59 42.36 -48.11
C ALA A 297 2.38 41.82 -46.68
N GLY A 298 1.22 42.15 -46.13
CA GLY A 298 0.82 41.69 -44.77
C GLY A 298 0.18 40.32 -44.79
N PHE A 299 0.49 39.49 -43.78
CA PHE A 299 -0.09 38.17 -43.58
C PHE A 299 -0.46 37.93 -42.11
N SER A 300 -1.66 37.42 -41.90
CA SER A 300 -2.12 36.88 -40.62
C SER A 300 -2.37 35.38 -40.78
N ALA A 301 -2.16 34.61 -39.70
CA ALA A 301 -2.43 33.18 -39.67
C ALA A 301 -3.45 32.88 -38.56
N TYR A 302 -4.24 31.86 -38.80
CA TYR A 302 -5.28 31.39 -37.87
C TYR A 302 -5.11 29.88 -37.70
N LEU A 303 -5.29 29.40 -36.48
CA LEU A 303 -5.38 27.96 -36.24
C LEU A 303 -6.64 27.42 -36.90
N LYS A 304 -6.51 26.46 -37.81
CA LYS A 304 -7.63 25.97 -38.63
C LYS A 304 -8.75 25.38 -37.80
N SER A 305 -8.45 24.71 -36.69
CA SER A 305 -9.43 24.14 -35.76
C SER A 305 -10.27 25.19 -35.02
N SER A 306 -9.80 26.46 -34.97
CA SER A 306 -10.55 27.56 -34.41
C SER A 306 -11.54 28.23 -35.38
N LEU A 307 -11.50 27.84 -36.67
CA LEU A 307 -12.32 28.44 -37.73
C LEU A 307 -13.61 27.63 -37.93
N GLU A 308 -14.73 28.36 -38.01
CA GLU A 308 -16.01 27.77 -38.45
C GLU A 308 -16.02 27.56 -39.96
N LYS A 309 -16.53 26.43 -40.41
CA LYS A 309 -16.67 26.13 -41.85
C LYS A 309 -18.09 26.52 -42.31
N LYS A 310 -18.17 27.39 -43.34
CA LYS A 310 -19.43 27.80 -43.95
C LYS A 310 -20.03 26.72 -44.84
N GLU A 311 -21.30 26.86 -45.23
CA GLU A 311 -22.00 25.90 -46.08
C GLU A 311 -21.34 25.74 -47.48
N ASP A 312 -20.73 26.83 -47.99
CA ASP A 312 -20.00 26.83 -49.26
C ASP A 312 -18.61 26.20 -49.20
N GLY A 313 -18.21 25.75 -48.00
CA GLY A 313 -16.89 25.13 -47.70
C GLY A 313 -15.79 26.12 -47.41
N SER A 314 -16.02 27.43 -47.46
CA SER A 314 -15.07 28.46 -47.01
C SER A 314 -15.03 28.54 -45.48
N TYR A 315 -14.01 29.23 -44.93
CA TYR A 315 -13.89 29.45 -43.52
C TYR A 315 -14.40 30.83 -43.08
N ASP A 316 -15.01 30.88 -41.88
CA ASP A 316 -15.42 32.12 -41.24
C ASP A 316 -14.33 32.62 -40.29
N PHE A 317 -13.85 33.82 -40.53
CA PHE A 317 -12.81 34.46 -39.71
C PHE A 317 -13.42 35.52 -38.72
N SER A 318 -14.73 35.73 -38.75
CA SER A 318 -15.38 36.82 -38.00
C SER A 318 -15.24 36.67 -36.47
N HIS A 319 -15.09 35.45 -35.98
CA HIS A 319 -14.97 35.15 -34.55
C HIS A 319 -13.62 34.49 -34.17
N ALA A 320 -12.71 34.35 -35.14
CA ALA A 320 -11.41 33.72 -34.90
C ALA A 320 -10.33 34.77 -34.59
N GLU A 321 -9.49 34.44 -33.62
CA GLU A 321 -8.34 35.29 -33.27
C GLU A 321 -7.10 34.81 -34.09
N PRO A 322 -6.39 35.74 -34.78
CA PRO A 322 -5.16 35.41 -35.44
C PRO A 322 -4.05 35.09 -34.44
N VAL A 323 -3.18 34.13 -34.76
CA VAL A 323 -2.06 33.76 -33.91
C VAL A 323 -0.94 34.78 -33.96
N ILE A 324 -0.14 34.87 -32.88
CA ILE A 324 1.04 35.74 -32.83
C ILE A 324 2.08 35.20 -33.83
N LEU A 325 2.59 36.04 -34.71
CA LEU A 325 3.53 35.69 -35.77
C LEU A 325 4.94 36.27 -35.58
N THR A 326 5.07 37.28 -34.72
CA THR A 326 6.35 38.01 -34.55
C THR A 326 6.84 37.95 -33.10
N ALA A 327 8.13 38.12 -32.90
CA ALA A 327 8.73 38.11 -31.56
C ALA A 327 8.31 39.30 -30.66
N ASP A 328 7.82 40.38 -31.28
CA ASP A 328 7.25 41.54 -30.56
C ASP A 328 5.73 41.39 -30.29
N GLY A 329 5.19 40.20 -30.50
CA GLY A 329 3.80 39.88 -30.12
C GLY A 329 2.74 40.30 -31.13
N LYS A 330 3.11 40.61 -32.38
CA LYS A 330 2.13 40.97 -33.41
C LYS A 330 1.53 39.78 -34.11
N THR A 331 0.29 39.87 -34.49
CA THR A 331 -0.49 38.85 -35.20
C THR A 331 -0.41 39.03 -36.73
N GLU A 332 0.28 40.04 -37.21
CA GLU A 332 0.55 40.30 -38.64
C GLU A 332 2.04 40.43 -38.88
N MET A 333 2.53 39.77 -39.92
CA MET A 333 3.93 39.88 -40.42
C MET A 333 3.97 40.40 -41.84
N PHE A 334 5.00 41.14 -42.20
CA PHE A 334 5.16 41.80 -43.50
C PHE A 334 6.38 41.29 -44.23
N THR A 335 6.26 41.18 -45.55
CA THR A 335 7.41 40.78 -46.40
C THR A 335 8.46 41.90 -46.48
N ASP A 336 9.72 41.52 -46.52
CA ASP A 336 10.89 42.37 -46.67
C ASP A 336 11.17 42.73 -48.15
N GLU A 337 12.31 43.39 -48.43
CA GLU A 337 12.79 43.79 -49.77
C GLU A 337 12.92 42.60 -50.74
N LYS A 338 13.06 41.37 -50.22
CA LYS A 338 13.12 40.13 -51.00
C LYS A 338 11.78 39.39 -51.08
N GLY A 339 10.68 40.08 -50.74
CA GLY A 339 9.38 39.47 -50.69
C GLY A 339 9.22 38.37 -49.64
N TYR A 340 10.13 38.29 -48.67
CA TYR A 340 10.23 37.22 -47.69
C TYR A 340 9.65 37.64 -46.33
N ALA A 341 8.87 36.73 -45.70
CA ALA A 341 8.45 36.82 -44.32
C ALA A 341 8.56 35.47 -43.64
N CYS A 342 8.87 35.46 -42.34
CA CYS A 342 8.99 34.24 -41.53
C CYS A 342 8.33 34.47 -40.19
N SER A 343 7.48 33.51 -39.76
CA SER A 343 6.86 33.53 -38.46
C SER A 343 7.85 33.15 -37.37
N ILE A 344 7.53 33.47 -36.10
CA ILE A 344 8.06 32.72 -34.96
C ILE A 344 7.63 31.25 -35.05
N PRO A 345 8.29 30.33 -34.31
CA PRO A 345 7.84 28.93 -34.24
C PRO A 345 6.42 28.87 -33.65
N LEU A 346 5.47 28.38 -34.42
CA LEU A 346 4.09 28.15 -34.00
C LEU A 346 3.92 26.75 -33.42
N PRO A 347 3.05 26.57 -32.41
CA PRO A 347 2.72 25.26 -31.86
C PRO A 347 2.19 24.30 -32.91
N TYR A 348 2.24 23.01 -32.63
CA TYR A 348 1.67 21.97 -33.47
C TYR A 348 0.22 22.27 -33.87
N GLY A 349 -0.09 22.21 -35.16
CA GLY A 349 -1.43 22.49 -35.71
C GLY A 349 -1.44 22.74 -37.19
N THR A 350 -2.63 22.87 -37.73
CA THR A 350 -2.87 23.32 -39.11
C THR A 350 -3.28 24.78 -39.11
N TYR A 351 -2.60 25.61 -39.93
CA TYR A 351 -2.85 27.05 -40.03
C TYR A 351 -3.31 27.47 -41.42
#